data_5a32392456d302803cf0e8f6887a2314
#
_entry.id   5a32392456d302803cf0e8f6887a2314
#
_cell.length_a   1.000
_cell.length_b   1.000
_cell.length_c   1.000
_cell.angle_alpha   90.00
_cell.angle_beta   90.00
_cell.angle_gamma   90.00
#
_symmetry.space_group_name_H-M   'P 1'
#
loop_
_entity.id
_entity.type
_entity.pdbx_description
1 polymer ?
#
loop_
_entity_poly.entity_id
_entity_poly.type
_entity_poly.pdbx_seq_one_letter_code
_entity_poly.pdbx_strand_id
1 'polypeptide(L)'
;MRWALTVFGLMVVVAAMVLFGQRSMIYFPDRADPGPAARMVRGGSDVTLRTHDGLTLRAWRIDPSSTAAHSGAPRDQAVVYLPGNGGNRAGRATVGQALADQGFTVLLVDYRGYGGNPGSPSESGLLKDAEVAVAYLRDAGFGPERTIYVGESIGTGVAVQLAVTHPPAAVLLRSPYTSLADVARAAYGIPVGWLLLDRFESLSRMPQIRCLVTVLSGAGDTIIPPVQSRAIADAAPHLHEHLELPGVGHNDEIWFGPFLADRVAALADSLP
;
A
#
# COMPACT_ATOMS: atom_id res chain seq x y z
N MET A 1 34.65 -34.93 -10.84
CA MET A 1 33.26 -35.36 -10.67
C MET A 1 32.69 -35.06 -9.28
N ARG A 2 33.35 -35.48 -8.16
CA ARG A 2 32.88 -35.21 -6.79
C ARG A 2 32.70 -33.70 -6.48
N TRP A 3 33.69 -32.86 -6.82
CA TRP A 3 33.61 -31.39 -6.63
C TRP A 3 32.45 -30.74 -7.39
N ALA A 4 32.17 -31.16 -8.60
CA ALA A 4 31.05 -30.63 -9.40
C ALA A 4 29.67 -30.97 -8.75
N LEU A 5 29.54 -32.17 -8.18
CA LEU A 5 28.33 -32.58 -7.45
C LEU A 5 28.17 -31.79 -6.15
N THR A 6 29.26 -31.53 -5.42
CA THR A 6 29.20 -30.71 -4.19
C THR A 6 28.81 -29.27 -4.49
N VAL A 7 29.40 -28.65 -5.52
CA VAL A 7 29.05 -27.29 -5.96
C VAL A 7 27.59 -27.21 -6.43
N PHE A 8 27.15 -28.19 -7.21
CA PHE A 8 25.76 -28.27 -7.66
C PHE A 8 24.79 -28.42 -6.47
N GLY A 9 25.09 -29.31 -5.51
CA GLY A 9 24.29 -29.49 -4.31
C GLY A 9 24.20 -28.20 -3.48
N LEU A 10 25.32 -27.48 -3.31
CA LEU A 10 25.34 -26.19 -2.62
C LEU A 10 24.47 -25.14 -3.35
N MET A 11 24.57 -25.06 -4.68
CA MET A 11 23.74 -24.14 -5.48
C MET A 11 22.26 -24.45 -5.33
N VAL A 12 21.86 -25.71 -5.32
CA VAL A 12 20.46 -26.13 -5.10
C VAL A 12 19.97 -25.73 -3.70
N VAL A 13 20.80 -25.93 -2.68
CA VAL A 13 20.46 -25.55 -1.31
C VAL A 13 20.31 -24.03 -1.19
N VAL A 14 21.22 -23.24 -1.77
CA VAL A 14 21.15 -21.78 -1.77
C VAL A 14 19.90 -21.31 -2.55
N ALA A 15 19.63 -21.87 -3.71
CA ALA A 15 18.43 -21.55 -4.49
C ALA A 15 17.14 -21.88 -3.69
N ALA A 16 17.11 -23.02 -3.00
CA ALA A 16 15.99 -23.38 -2.15
C ALA A 16 15.83 -22.39 -0.98
N MET A 17 16.91 -22.03 -0.27
CA MET A 17 16.84 -21.04 0.80
C MET A 17 16.34 -19.68 0.31
N VAL A 18 16.78 -19.23 -0.88
CA VAL A 18 16.28 -17.99 -1.48
C VAL A 18 14.79 -18.13 -1.83
N LEU A 19 14.38 -19.21 -2.49
CA LEU A 19 12.98 -19.42 -2.88
C LEU A 19 12.02 -19.50 -1.69
N PHE A 20 12.40 -20.19 -0.62
CA PHE A 20 11.54 -20.35 0.57
C PHE A 20 11.65 -19.18 1.55
N GLY A 21 12.80 -18.49 1.59
CA GLY A 21 13.06 -17.39 2.52
C GLY A 21 12.74 -16.00 1.99
N GLN A 22 12.55 -15.80 0.67
CA GLN A 22 12.46 -14.46 0.08
C GLN A 22 11.31 -13.61 0.64
N ARG A 23 10.17 -14.21 0.97
CA ARG A 23 9.03 -13.48 1.54
C ARG A 23 9.33 -12.90 2.93
N SER A 24 10.17 -13.54 3.73
CA SER A 24 10.63 -12.97 5.01
C SER A 24 11.59 -11.79 4.85
N MET A 25 12.16 -11.60 3.66
CA MET A 25 12.99 -10.45 3.30
C MET A 25 12.19 -9.30 2.68
N ILE A 26 10.95 -9.58 2.27
CA ILE A 26 10.04 -8.60 1.65
C ILE A 26 9.01 -8.10 2.65
N TYR A 27 8.41 -8.98 3.45
CA TYR A 27 7.32 -8.68 4.36
C TYR A 27 7.77 -8.76 5.81
N PHE A 28 7.56 -7.68 6.57
CA PHE A 28 7.94 -7.54 7.97
C PHE A 28 6.71 -7.30 8.85
N PRO A 29 5.77 -8.26 8.93
CA PRO A 29 4.55 -8.08 9.67
C PRO A 29 4.80 -7.95 11.17
N ASP A 30 4.26 -6.91 11.79
CA ASP A 30 3.94 -6.96 13.20
C ASP A 30 2.65 -7.77 13.35
N ARG A 31 2.77 -8.95 13.95
CA ARG A 31 1.68 -9.92 14.13
C ARG A 31 0.83 -9.66 15.36
N ALA A 32 1.23 -8.72 16.22
CA ALA A 32 0.45 -8.36 17.38
C ALA A 32 -0.89 -7.75 16.97
N ASP A 33 -1.96 -8.12 17.64
CA ASP A 33 -3.25 -7.47 17.49
C ASP A 33 -3.15 -6.06 18.12
N PRO A 34 -3.34 -4.97 17.36
CA PRO A 34 -3.24 -3.61 17.90
C PRO A 34 -4.42 -3.23 18.82
N GLY A 35 -5.40 -4.11 18.97
CA GLY A 35 -6.60 -3.87 19.77
C GLY A 35 -7.68 -3.08 19.03
N PRO A 36 -8.70 -2.62 19.77
CA PRO A 36 -9.87 -2.00 19.15
C PRO A 36 -9.58 -0.58 18.62
N ALA A 37 -10.12 -0.29 17.43
CA ALA A 37 -10.00 0.99 16.74
C ALA A 37 -10.36 2.20 17.62
N ALA A 38 -11.43 2.09 18.39
CA ALA A 38 -11.94 3.16 19.25
C ALA A 38 -10.93 3.63 20.34
N ARG A 39 -9.91 2.83 20.64
CA ARG A 39 -8.83 3.21 21.57
C ARG A 39 -7.69 3.97 20.88
N MET A 40 -7.58 3.84 19.57
CA MET A 40 -6.44 4.34 18.81
C MET A 40 -6.79 5.58 17.99
N VAL A 41 -8.03 5.67 17.51
CA VAL A 41 -8.50 6.75 16.63
C VAL A 41 -9.92 7.17 16.98
N ARG A 42 -10.21 8.46 16.85
CA ARG A 42 -11.56 9.01 17.04
C ARG A 42 -12.47 8.55 15.90
N GLY A 43 -13.70 8.17 16.18
CA GLY A 43 -14.63 7.65 15.18
C GLY A 43 -14.28 6.26 14.65
N GLY A 44 -13.29 5.61 15.29
CA GLY A 44 -12.81 4.29 14.87
C GLY A 44 -13.75 3.15 15.26
N SER A 45 -13.95 2.21 14.34
CA SER A 45 -14.70 0.97 14.54
C SER A 45 -13.94 -0.21 13.94
N ASP A 46 -14.05 -1.38 14.57
CA ASP A 46 -13.43 -2.60 14.09
C ASP A 46 -14.27 -3.21 12.95
N VAL A 47 -13.61 -3.64 11.89
CA VAL A 47 -14.23 -4.22 10.71
C VAL A 47 -13.67 -5.61 10.47
N THR A 48 -14.54 -6.51 10.03
CA THR A 48 -14.20 -7.87 9.61
C THR A 48 -14.39 -8.00 8.10
N LEU A 49 -13.34 -8.41 7.41
CA LEU A 49 -13.31 -8.63 5.97
C LEU A 49 -13.15 -10.14 5.70
N ARG A 50 -13.97 -10.72 4.83
CA ARG A 50 -13.91 -12.13 4.49
C ARG A 50 -13.35 -12.28 3.07
N THR A 51 -12.17 -12.87 2.95
CA THR A 51 -11.53 -13.09 1.66
C THR A 51 -12.16 -14.25 0.90
N HIS A 52 -12.08 -14.22 -0.43
CA HIS A 52 -12.61 -15.30 -1.28
C HIS A 52 -11.91 -16.65 -1.05
N ASP A 53 -10.68 -16.64 -0.52
CA ASP A 53 -9.92 -17.85 -0.15
C ASP A 53 -10.08 -18.24 1.33
N GLY A 54 -11.12 -17.71 2.01
CA GLY A 54 -11.63 -18.18 3.29
C GLY A 54 -10.97 -17.58 4.53
N LEU A 55 -10.12 -16.56 4.41
CA LEU A 55 -9.57 -15.86 5.56
C LEU A 55 -10.57 -14.82 6.12
N THR A 56 -10.49 -14.61 7.43
CA THR A 56 -11.19 -13.53 8.12
C THR A 56 -10.16 -12.53 8.60
N LEU A 57 -10.15 -11.34 7.99
CA LEU A 57 -9.21 -10.29 8.29
C LEU A 57 -9.87 -9.20 9.11
N ARG A 58 -9.09 -8.54 9.96
CA ARG A 58 -9.49 -7.35 10.72
C ARG A 58 -8.93 -6.11 10.05
N ALA A 59 -9.71 -5.05 10.06
CA ALA A 59 -9.35 -3.71 9.60
C ALA A 59 -9.97 -2.68 10.54
N TRP A 60 -9.57 -1.42 10.43
CA TRP A 60 -10.22 -0.31 11.12
C TRP A 60 -10.93 0.58 10.11
N ARG A 61 -12.21 0.87 10.38
CA ARG A 61 -12.94 1.95 9.73
C ARG A 61 -12.89 3.17 10.64
N ILE A 62 -12.57 4.32 10.09
CA ILE A 62 -12.56 5.60 10.78
C ILE A 62 -13.54 6.51 10.03
N ASP A 63 -14.61 6.86 10.68
CA ASP A 63 -15.58 7.79 10.11
C ASP A 63 -15.22 9.25 10.48
N PRO A 64 -15.52 10.22 9.60
CA PRO A 64 -15.23 11.63 9.85
C PRO A 64 -16.00 12.10 11.09
N SER A 65 -15.35 12.90 11.94
CA SER A 65 -15.95 13.45 13.14
C SER A 65 -16.63 14.78 12.82
N SER A 66 -17.92 14.91 13.14
CA SER A 66 -18.64 16.17 13.03
C SER A 66 -18.19 17.27 14.02
N THR A 67 -17.31 16.91 14.97
CA THR A 67 -16.86 17.80 16.06
C THR A 67 -15.42 18.28 15.95
N ALA A 68 -14.67 17.86 14.92
CA ALA A 68 -13.28 18.28 14.76
C ALA A 68 -13.22 19.73 14.27
N ALA A 69 -12.43 20.56 14.97
CA ALA A 69 -12.28 22.00 14.69
C ALA A 69 -11.62 22.32 13.31
N HIS A 70 -11.24 21.31 12.56
CA HIS A 70 -10.61 21.40 11.23
C HIS A 70 -11.35 20.59 10.18
N SER A 71 -12.44 19.92 10.53
CA SER A 71 -13.19 19.13 9.57
C SER A 71 -14.06 20.04 8.70
N GLY A 72 -13.73 20.10 7.44
CA GLY A 72 -14.73 20.39 6.41
C GLY A 72 -15.95 19.48 6.58
N ALA A 73 -17.07 19.78 5.92
CA ALA A 73 -18.21 18.88 5.89
C ALA A 73 -17.74 17.45 5.52
N PRO A 74 -18.38 16.39 6.08
CA PRO A 74 -18.08 15.02 5.69
C PRO A 74 -18.13 14.88 4.16
N ARG A 75 -17.07 14.29 3.58
CA ARG A 75 -16.99 14.01 2.15
C ARG A 75 -17.82 12.77 1.84
N ASP A 76 -18.46 12.76 0.68
CA ASP A 76 -19.11 11.55 0.16
C ASP A 76 -18.08 10.63 -0.54
N GLN A 77 -16.91 10.50 0.05
CA GLN A 77 -15.77 9.74 -0.47
C GLN A 77 -15.12 8.93 0.64
N ALA A 78 -14.60 7.77 0.25
CA ALA A 78 -13.85 6.88 1.14
C ALA A 78 -12.41 6.65 0.64
N VAL A 79 -11.53 6.41 1.58
CA VAL A 79 -10.12 6.04 1.34
C VAL A 79 -9.87 4.62 1.79
N VAL A 80 -9.34 3.76 0.90
CA VAL A 80 -8.68 2.52 1.28
C VAL A 80 -7.19 2.81 1.42
N TYR A 81 -6.66 2.66 2.64
CA TYR A 81 -5.23 2.81 2.89
C TYR A 81 -4.56 1.44 2.82
N LEU A 82 -3.69 1.27 1.83
CA LEU A 82 -2.91 0.05 1.54
C LEU A 82 -1.48 0.26 2.07
N PRO A 83 -1.14 -0.31 3.24
CA PRO A 83 0.10 0.02 3.94
C PRO A 83 1.34 -0.57 3.30
N GLY A 84 2.50 -0.09 3.77
CA GLY A 84 3.82 -0.63 3.45
C GLY A 84 4.07 -2.02 4.03
N ASN A 85 5.28 -2.54 3.80
CA ASN A 85 5.66 -3.91 4.16
C ASN A 85 5.96 -4.14 5.64
N GLY A 86 6.03 -3.10 6.47
CA GLY A 86 6.38 -3.21 7.88
C GLY A 86 5.30 -2.74 8.83
N GLY A 87 5.25 -3.32 10.04
CA GLY A 87 4.34 -2.94 11.11
C GLY A 87 2.94 -3.53 10.98
N ASN A 88 1.94 -2.80 11.48
CA ASN A 88 0.51 -3.09 11.36
C ASN A 88 -0.27 -1.75 11.31
N ARG A 89 -1.62 -1.82 11.27
CA ARG A 89 -2.51 -0.65 11.16
C ARG A 89 -2.38 0.37 12.30
N ALA A 90 -1.88 -0.03 13.49
CA ALA A 90 -1.64 0.94 14.57
C ALA A 90 -0.60 1.98 14.19
N GLY A 91 0.45 1.60 13.46
CA GLY A 91 1.45 2.53 12.95
C GLY A 91 0.90 3.52 11.91
N ARG A 92 -0.32 3.33 11.44
CA ARG A 92 -1.01 4.22 10.46
C ARG A 92 -2.20 4.95 11.09
N ALA A 93 -2.37 4.84 12.41
CA ALA A 93 -3.47 5.50 13.12
C ALA A 93 -3.45 7.03 12.91
N THR A 94 -2.28 7.66 12.98
CA THR A 94 -2.13 9.12 12.81
C THR A 94 -2.56 9.59 11.42
N VAL A 95 -2.09 8.92 10.34
CA VAL A 95 -2.49 9.29 8.99
C VAL A 95 -3.96 8.94 8.73
N GLY A 96 -4.45 7.83 9.27
CA GLY A 96 -5.87 7.48 9.19
C GLY A 96 -6.77 8.52 9.85
N GLN A 97 -6.37 9.03 11.04
CA GLN A 97 -7.07 10.12 11.70
C GLN A 97 -7.00 11.42 10.90
N ALA A 98 -5.83 11.76 10.34
CA ALA A 98 -5.66 12.96 9.54
C ALA A 98 -6.57 12.94 8.28
N LEU A 99 -6.70 11.78 7.63
CA LEU A 99 -7.63 11.60 6.52
C LEU A 99 -9.09 11.72 6.95
N ALA A 100 -9.46 11.16 8.10
CA ALA A 100 -10.81 11.31 8.66
C ALA A 100 -11.11 12.77 9.07
N ASP A 101 -10.11 13.49 9.56
CA ASP A 101 -10.22 14.92 9.87
C ASP A 101 -10.40 15.79 8.60
N GLN A 102 -9.96 15.30 7.42
CA GLN A 102 -10.26 15.89 6.10
C GLN A 102 -11.67 15.52 5.58
N GLY A 103 -12.44 14.77 6.34
CA GLY A 103 -13.82 14.41 6.03
C GLY A 103 -14.02 13.07 5.32
N PHE A 104 -12.97 12.29 5.09
CA PHE A 104 -13.07 10.97 4.46
C PHE A 104 -13.54 9.89 5.44
N THR A 105 -14.34 8.93 4.94
CA THR A 105 -14.40 7.62 5.58
C THR A 105 -13.13 6.84 5.21
N VAL A 106 -12.39 6.36 6.19
CA VAL A 106 -11.10 5.70 5.97
C VAL A 106 -11.17 4.24 6.37
N LEU A 107 -10.70 3.35 5.51
CA LEU A 107 -10.48 1.94 5.81
C LEU A 107 -8.97 1.67 5.88
N LEU A 108 -8.45 1.55 7.11
CA LEU A 108 -7.09 1.10 7.37
C LEU A 108 -7.05 -0.41 7.38
N VAL A 109 -6.44 -1.01 6.37
CA VAL A 109 -6.34 -2.46 6.26
C VAL A 109 -5.04 -2.98 6.90
N ASP A 110 -5.10 -4.20 7.43
CA ASP A 110 -3.94 -5.05 7.61
C ASP A 110 -4.05 -6.25 6.67
N TYR A 111 -2.98 -6.54 5.96
CA TYR A 111 -2.92 -7.74 5.13
C TYR A 111 -2.88 -9.01 5.96
N ARG A 112 -3.12 -10.14 5.32
CA ARG A 112 -2.87 -11.48 5.89
C ARG A 112 -1.48 -11.57 6.53
N GLY A 113 -1.43 -12.10 7.75
CA GLY A 113 -0.21 -12.21 8.55
C GLY A 113 0.18 -10.96 9.33
N TYR A 114 -0.49 -9.81 9.15
CA TYR A 114 -0.27 -8.55 9.87
C TYR A 114 -1.37 -8.32 10.92
N GLY A 115 -1.06 -7.61 12.01
CA GLY A 115 -2.05 -7.09 12.96
C GLY A 115 -3.02 -8.11 13.54
N GLY A 116 -2.54 -9.33 13.81
CA GLY A 116 -3.36 -10.44 14.30
C GLY A 116 -4.14 -11.18 13.21
N ASN A 117 -4.01 -10.80 11.94
CA ASN A 117 -4.67 -11.48 10.82
C ASN A 117 -4.02 -12.84 10.51
N PRO A 118 -4.81 -13.86 10.16
CA PRO A 118 -4.30 -15.16 9.77
C PRO A 118 -3.61 -15.14 8.40
N GLY A 119 -2.93 -16.24 8.07
CA GLY A 119 -2.29 -16.44 6.77
C GLY A 119 -0.87 -15.91 6.69
N SER A 120 -0.33 -15.88 5.47
CA SER A 120 1.01 -15.41 5.17
C SER A 120 0.98 -14.49 3.94
N PRO A 121 1.73 -13.36 3.98
CA PRO A 121 1.70 -12.38 2.91
C PRO A 121 2.34 -12.92 1.62
N SER A 122 1.79 -12.49 0.50
CA SER A 122 2.28 -12.70 -0.85
C SER A 122 1.63 -11.68 -1.79
N GLU A 123 2.20 -11.41 -2.95
CA GLU A 123 1.61 -10.49 -3.94
C GLU A 123 0.14 -10.82 -4.21
N SER A 124 -0.15 -12.07 -4.58
CA SER A 124 -1.53 -12.50 -4.85
C SER A 124 -2.43 -12.47 -3.61
N GLY A 125 -1.85 -12.71 -2.42
CA GLY A 125 -2.57 -12.64 -1.16
C GLY A 125 -2.97 -11.21 -0.81
N LEU A 126 -2.03 -10.27 -0.91
CA LEU A 126 -2.27 -8.86 -0.62
C LEU A 126 -3.34 -8.27 -1.57
N LEU A 127 -3.33 -8.68 -2.86
CA LEU A 127 -4.36 -8.27 -3.80
C LEU A 127 -5.75 -8.75 -3.36
N LYS A 128 -5.91 -10.02 -2.98
CA LYS A 128 -7.18 -10.56 -2.49
C LYS A 128 -7.67 -9.83 -1.23
N ASP A 129 -6.75 -9.44 -0.34
CA ASP A 129 -7.07 -8.69 0.87
C ASP A 129 -7.55 -7.27 0.53
N ALA A 130 -6.95 -6.63 -0.48
CA ALA A 130 -7.35 -5.33 -0.98
C ALA A 130 -8.71 -5.39 -1.72
N GLU A 131 -8.97 -6.44 -2.49
CA GLU A 131 -10.24 -6.65 -3.18
C GLU A 131 -11.44 -6.70 -2.22
N VAL A 132 -11.30 -7.41 -1.09
CA VAL A 132 -12.38 -7.47 -0.10
C VAL A 132 -12.52 -6.18 0.70
N ALA A 133 -11.45 -5.40 0.86
CA ALA A 133 -11.50 -4.07 1.46
C ALA A 133 -12.35 -3.11 0.60
N VAL A 134 -12.14 -3.14 -0.71
CA VAL A 134 -12.94 -2.34 -1.66
C VAL A 134 -14.38 -2.83 -1.72
N ALA A 135 -14.61 -4.15 -1.74
CA ALA A 135 -15.95 -4.71 -1.70
C ALA A 135 -16.72 -4.26 -0.45
N TYR A 136 -16.06 -4.25 0.71
CA TYR A 136 -16.65 -3.73 1.94
C TYR A 136 -17.08 -2.26 1.81
N LEU A 137 -16.24 -1.40 1.26
CA LEU A 137 -16.60 0.02 1.06
C LEU A 137 -17.76 0.18 0.08
N ARG A 138 -17.76 -0.58 -1.01
CA ARG A 138 -18.88 -0.58 -1.97
C ARG A 138 -20.18 -0.97 -1.29
N ASP A 139 -20.17 -2.02 -0.47
CA ASP A 139 -21.35 -2.50 0.27
C ASP A 139 -21.78 -1.50 1.37
N ALA A 140 -20.85 -0.66 1.85
CA ALA A 140 -21.12 0.47 2.73
C ALA A 140 -21.60 1.75 1.99
N GLY A 141 -21.79 1.69 0.66
CA GLY A 141 -22.33 2.78 -0.15
C GLY A 141 -21.26 3.63 -0.88
N PHE A 142 -19.97 3.30 -0.75
CA PHE A 142 -18.91 3.99 -1.47
C PHE A 142 -18.54 3.22 -2.75
N GLY A 143 -19.17 3.58 -3.86
CA GLY A 143 -18.87 3.01 -5.18
C GLY A 143 -17.48 3.37 -5.68
N PRO A 144 -17.07 2.79 -6.83
CA PRO A 144 -15.76 3.07 -7.44
C PRO A 144 -15.49 4.56 -7.64
N GLU A 145 -16.50 5.33 -8.03
CA GLU A 145 -16.45 6.76 -8.29
C GLU A 145 -16.27 7.62 -7.02
N ARG A 146 -16.38 7.02 -5.85
CA ARG A 146 -16.25 7.65 -4.53
C ARG A 146 -15.15 7.03 -3.69
N THR A 147 -14.40 6.08 -4.23
CA THR A 147 -13.32 5.41 -3.50
C THR A 147 -11.96 5.83 -4.04
N ILE A 148 -11.06 6.24 -3.14
CA ILE A 148 -9.68 6.62 -3.44
C ILE A 148 -8.75 5.56 -2.84
N TYR A 149 -7.79 5.09 -3.63
CA TYR A 149 -6.75 4.19 -3.13
C TYR A 149 -5.52 4.99 -2.73
N VAL A 150 -5.04 4.78 -1.52
CA VAL A 150 -3.78 5.32 -1.03
C VAL A 150 -2.82 4.16 -0.80
N GLY A 151 -1.78 4.08 -1.61
CA GLY A 151 -0.74 3.05 -1.50
C GLY A 151 0.53 3.63 -0.89
N GLU A 152 1.11 2.91 0.07
CA GLU A 152 2.37 3.22 0.73
C GLU A 152 3.41 2.16 0.39
N SER A 153 4.57 2.53 -0.21
CA SER A 153 5.67 1.60 -0.46
C SER A 153 5.18 0.33 -1.18
N ILE A 154 5.29 -0.89 -0.60
CA ILE A 154 4.77 -2.11 -1.21
C ILE A 154 3.26 -2.01 -1.52
N GLY A 155 2.51 -1.28 -0.71
CA GLY A 155 1.08 -1.01 -0.95
C GLY A 155 0.81 -0.24 -2.24
N THR A 156 1.80 0.46 -2.82
CA THR A 156 1.65 1.10 -4.13
C THR A 156 1.52 0.06 -5.24
N GLY A 157 2.27 -1.03 -5.16
CA GLY A 157 2.14 -2.16 -6.09
C GLY A 157 0.78 -2.85 -5.98
N VAL A 158 0.25 -2.98 -4.75
CA VAL A 158 -1.11 -3.49 -4.53
C VAL A 158 -2.14 -2.52 -5.12
N ALA A 159 -2.01 -1.20 -4.85
CA ALA A 159 -2.92 -0.17 -5.37
C ALA A 159 -2.96 -0.13 -6.90
N VAL A 160 -1.80 -0.18 -7.56
CA VAL A 160 -1.69 -0.21 -9.02
C VAL A 160 -2.36 -1.47 -9.58
N GLN A 161 -2.07 -2.64 -9.03
CA GLN A 161 -2.67 -3.88 -9.50
C GLN A 161 -4.18 -3.91 -9.28
N LEU A 162 -4.66 -3.46 -8.13
CA LEU A 162 -6.07 -3.35 -7.81
C LEU A 162 -6.79 -2.38 -8.74
N ALA A 163 -6.19 -1.20 -9.02
CA ALA A 163 -6.79 -0.19 -9.87
C ALA A 163 -6.96 -0.61 -11.34
N VAL A 164 -6.17 -1.57 -11.82
CA VAL A 164 -6.36 -2.18 -13.16
C VAL A 164 -7.63 -3.01 -13.21
N THR A 165 -7.91 -3.79 -12.15
CA THR A 165 -9.05 -4.73 -12.12
C THR A 165 -10.30 -4.12 -11.49
N HIS A 166 -10.13 -3.19 -10.56
CA HIS A 166 -11.17 -2.47 -9.83
C HIS A 166 -10.85 -0.97 -9.85
N PRO A 167 -11.14 -0.26 -10.94
CA PRO A 167 -10.78 1.15 -11.09
C PRO A 167 -11.46 2.02 -10.02
N PRO A 168 -10.70 2.83 -9.24
CA PRO A 168 -11.25 3.77 -8.27
C PRO A 168 -11.49 5.15 -8.90
N ALA A 169 -12.00 6.11 -8.12
CA ALA A 169 -12.06 7.51 -8.50
C ALA A 169 -10.65 8.10 -8.73
N ALA A 170 -9.71 7.78 -7.84
CA ALA A 170 -8.31 8.22 -7.94
C ALA A 170 -7.37 7.31 -7.17
N VAL A 171 -6.06 7.45 -7.43
CA VAL A 171 -4.99 6.72 -6.74
C VAL A 171 -3.91 7.71 -6.30
N LEU A 172 -3.52 7.63 -5.02
CA LEU A 172 -2.32 8.29 -4.51
C LEU A 172 -1.27 7.23 -4.16
N LEU A 173 -0.08 7.39 -4.70
CA LEU A 173 1.05 6.48 -4.54
C LEU A 173 2.19 7.19 -3.80
N ARG A 174 2.52 6.75 -2.58
CA ARG A 174 3.64 7.27 -1.80
C ARG A 174 4.83 6.33 -1.88
N SER A 175 5.95 6.82 -2.43
CA SER A 175 7.17 6.06 -2.76
C SER A 175 6.87 4.83 -3.61
N PRO A 176 6.22 4.99 -4.80
CA PRO A 176 6.00 3.87 -5.70
C PRO A 176 7.31 3.41 -6.35
N TYR A 177 7.33 2.14 -6.73
CA TYR A 177 8.46 1.48 -7.37
C TYR A 177 8.03 0.81 -8.69
N THR A 178 9.00 0.64 -9.59
CA THR A 178 8.77 0.05 -10.92
C THR A 178 8.43 -1.43 -10.87
N SER A 179 9.20 -2.19 -10.08
CA SER A 179 8.99 -3.61 -9.74
C SER A 179 9.81 -4.00 -8.51
N LEU A 180 9.43 -5.09 -7.82
CA LEU A 180 10.30 -5.62 -6.74
C LEU A 180 11.66 -6.09 -7.28
N ALA A 181 11.74 -6.50 -8.53
CA ALA A 181 13.02 -6.82 -9.18
C ALA A 181 13.95 -5.61 -9.25
N ASP A 182 13.41 -4.43 -9.57
CA ASP A 182 14.19 -3.19 -9.62
C ASP A 182 14.59 -2.69 -8.23
N VAL A 183 13.70 -2.85 -7.24
CA VAL A 183 14.04 -2.56 -5.83
C VAL A 183 15.18 -3.46 -5.36
N ALA A 184 15.08 -4.77 -5.60
CA ALA A 184 16.13 -5.72 -5.23
C ALA A 184 17.45 -5.43 -5.96
N ARG A 185 17.40 -5.06 -7.24
CA ARG A 185 18.60 -4.66 -8.01
C ARG A 185 19.24 -3.41 -7.44
N ALA A 186 18.44 -2.42 -7.04
CA ALA A 186 18.95 -1.20 -6.42
C ALA A 186 19.60 -1.48 -5.05
N ALA A 187 18.99 -2.36 -4.25
CA ALA A 187 19.47 -2.70 -2.91
C ALA A 187 20.71 -3.61 -2.90
N TYR A 188 20.77 -4.59 -3.81
CA TYR A 188 21.80 -5.65 -3.79
C TYR A 188 22.78 -5.58 -4.96
N GLY A 189 22.57 -4.74 -5.96
CA GLY A 189 23.44 -4.57 -7.12
C GLY A 189 23.42 -5.74 -8.14
N ILE A 190 22.58 -6.77 -7.94
CA ILE A 190 22.52 -7.97 -8.79
C ILE A 190 21.11 -8.19 -9.34
N PRO A 191 20.97 -8.70 -10.58
CA PRO A 191 19.69 -8.94 -11.23
C PRO A 191 19.06 -10.26 -10.72
N VAL A 192 18.39 -10.22 -9.57
CA VAL A 192 17.71 -11.39 -8.96
C VAL A 192 16.24 -11.54 -9.35
N GLY A 193 15.71 -10.65 -10.20
CA GLY A 193 14.29 -10.59 -10.52
C GLY A 193 13.66 -11.88 -11.04
N TRP A 194 14.43 -12.73 -11.73
CA TRP A 194 13.98 -14.03 -12.23
C TRP A 194 13.72 -15.07 -11.12
N LEU A 195 14.29 -14.85 -9.92
CA LEU A 195 14.08 -15.71 -8.73
C LEU A 195 12.89 -15.28 -7.89
N LEU A 196 12.37 -14.05 -8.08
CA LEU A 196 11.29 -13.51 -7.25
C LEU A 196 9.96 -14.19 -7.55
N LEU A 197 9.30 -14.68 -6.49
CA LEU A 197 7.93 -15.20 -6.54
C LEU A 197 6.91 -14.07 -6.57
N ASP A 198 7.17 -13.00 -5.83
CA ASP A 198 6.34 -11.81 -5.76
C ASP A 198 7.06 -10.69 -6.54
N ARG A 199 6.43 -10.08 -7.53
CA ARG A 199 7.09 -9.21 -8.51
C ARG A 199 6.59 -7.78 -8.49
N PHE A 200 5.29 -7.57 -8.27
CA PHE A 200 4.62 -6.26 -8.30
C PHE A 200 5.09 -5.40 -9.49
N GLU A 201 4.79 -5.84 -10.69
CA GLU A 201 5.19 -5.19 -11.94
C GLU A 201 4.40 -3.88 -12.15
N SER A 202 4.67 -2.85 -11.33
CA SER A 202 3.88 -1.61 -11.31
C SER A 202 4.04 -0.82 -12.59
N LEU A 203 5.27 -0.66 -13.09
CA LEU A 203 5.54 0.14 -14.29
C LEU A 203 4.80 -0.38 -15.53
N SER A 204 4.77 -1.69 -15.72
CA SER A 204 4.08 -2.29 -16.87
C SER A 204 2.55 -2.19 -16.80
N ARG A 205 2.01 -2.03 -15.59
CA ARG A 205 0.56 -1.87 -15.36
C ARG A 205 0.11 -0.42 -15.39
N MET A 206 1.01 0.54 -15.09
CA MET A 206 0.68 1.96 -14.98
C MET A 206 -0.06 2.54 -16.19
N PRO A 207 0.29 2.21 -17.44
CA PRO A 207 -0.44 2.69 -18.63
C PRO A 207 -1.91 2.22 -18.72
N GLN A 208 -2.33 1.26 -17.89
CA GLN A 208 -3.71 0.76 -17.85
C GLN A 208 -4.58 1.51 -16.84
N ILE A 209 -3.99 2.34 -15.98
CA ILE A 209 -4.72 3.14 -14.98
C ILE A 209 -5.48 4.27 -15.67
N ARG A 210 -6.79 4.34 -15.44
CA ARG A 210 -7.70 5.27 -16.14
C ARG A 210 -8.17 6.42 -15.25
N CYS A 211 -7.92 6.38 -13.95
CA CYS A 211 -8.27 7.43 -13.00
C CYS A 211 -7.10 8.41 -12.80
N LEU A 212 -7.35 9.52 -12.11
CA LEU A 212 -6.31 10.45 -11.70
C LEU A 212 -5.28 9.78 -10.77
N VAL A 213 -4.01 10.11 -10.96
CA VAL A 213 -2.89 9.57 -10.18
C VAL A 213 -2.08 10.70 -9.59
N THR A 214 -1.86 10.65 -8.29
CA THR A 214 -0.84 11.46 -7.59
C THR A 214 0.31 10.57 -7.17
N VAL A 215 1.54 11.02 -7.44
CA VAL A 215 2.78 10.34 -7.03
C VAL A 215 3.54 11.24 -6.05
N LEU A 216 3.83 10.71 -4.86
CA LEU A 216 4.64 11.38 -3.85
C LEU A 216 5.91 10.58 -3.60
N SER A 217 7.06 11.27 -3.54
CA SER A 217 8.35 10.64 -3.25
C SER A 217 9.26 11.58 -2.47
N GLY A 218 10.24 11.04 -1.78
CA GLY A 218 11.29 11.80 -1.12
C GLY A 218 12.60 11.71 -1.91
N ALA A 219 13.26 12.84 -2.13
CA ALA A 219 14.56 12.87 -2.82
C ALA A 219 15.67 12.17 -2.04
N GLY A 220 15.51 12.02 -0.71
CA GLY A 220 16.40 11.27 0.18
C GLY A 220 15.99 9.82 0.41
N ASP A 221 15.03 9.28 -0.34
CA ASP A 221 14.58 7.89 -0.18
C ASP A 221 15.66 6.91 -0.63
N THR A 222 16.25 6.19 0.33
CA THR A 222 17.31 5.20 0.10
C THR A 222 16.75 3.77 -0.01
N ILE A 223 15.47 3.56 0.25
CA ILE A 223 14.80 2.26 0.13
C ILE A 223 14.22 2.11 -1.27
N ILE A 224 13.43 3.09 -1.70
CA ILE A 224 12.92 3.19 -3.07
C ILE A 224 13.60 4.40 -3.74
N PRO A 225 14.63 4.18 -4.57
CA PRO A 225 15.29 5.28 -5.25
C PRO A 225 14.29 6.17 -6.01
N PRO A 226 14.36 7.50 -5.88
CA PRO A 226 13.37 8.43 -6.46
C PRO A 226 13.16 8.26 -7.97
N VAL A 227 14.17 7.77 -8.68
CA VAL A 227 14.07 7.47 -10.12
C VAL A 227 12.97 6.45 -10.44
N GLN A 228 12.65 5.53 -9.54
CA GLN A 228 11.55 4.57 -9.74
C GLN A 228 10.19 5.26 -9.61
N SER A 229 10.02 6.14 -8.61
CA SER A 229 8.80 6.93 -8.45
C SER A 229 8.56 7.88 -9.63
N ARG A 230 9.63 8.51 -10.15
CA ARG A 230 9.57 9.32 -11.38
C ARG A 230 9.11 8.49 -12.57
N ALA A 231 9.67 7.30 -12.77
CA ALA A 231 9.25 6.41 -13.87
C ALA A 231 7.77 6.01 -13.78
N ILE A 232 7.24 5.81 -12.56
CA ILE A 232 5.80 5.56 -12.36
C ILE A 232 4.97 6.80 -12.71
N ALA A 233 5.40 8.00 -12.30
CA ALA A 233 4.72 9.24 -12.65
C ALA A 233 4.71 9.48 -14.17
N ASP A 234 5.86 9.28 -14.83
CA ASP A 234 6.01 9.45 -16.28
C ASP A 234 5.13 8.48 -17.09
N ALA A 235 4.88 7.28 -16.53
CA ALA A 235 4.05 6.25 -17.16
C ALA A 235 2.56 6.40 -16.88
N ALA A 236 2.15 7.32 -15.99
CA ALA A 236 0.75 7.52 -15.61
C ALA A 236 -0.01 8.33 -16.69
N PRO A 237 -1.04 7.76 -17.38
CA PRO A 237 -1.76 8.48 -18.45
C PRO A 237 -2.52 9.71 -17.95
N HIS A 238 -2.96 9.68 -16.69
CA HIS A 238 -3.74 10.74 -16.06
C HIS A 238 -3.05 11.22 -14.77
N LEU A 239 -1.78 11.63 -14.90
CA LEU A 239 -1.03 12.19 -13.79
C LEU A 239 -1.67 13.51 -13.35
N HIS A 240 -2.12 13.57 -12.09
CA HIS A 240 -2.63 14.78 -11.45
C HIS A 240 -1.47 15.59 -10.86
N GLU A 241 -0.63 14.93 -10.06
CA GLU A 241 0.51 15.57 -9.40
C GLU A 241 1.67 14.58 -9.27
N HIS A 242 2.90 15.07 -9.47
CA HIS A 242 4.11 14.40 -9.02
C HIS A 242 4.88 15.35 -8.12
N LEU A 243 5.02 14.99 -6.85
CA LEU A 243 5.75 15.79 -5.86
C LEU A 243 6.90 14.98 -5.27
N GLU A 244 8.12 15.46 -5.52
CA GLU A 244 9.35 14.91 -4.93
C GLU A 244 9.88 15.90 -3.88
N LEU A 245 9.86 15.50 -2.60
CA LEU A 245 10.22 16.36 -1.48
C LEU A 245 11.74 16.36 -1.24
N PRO A 246 12.42 17.50 -1.33
CA PRO A 246 13.86 17.60 -1.07
C PRO A 246 14.23 17.11 0.34
N GLY A 247 15.25 16.26 0.45
CA GLY A 247 15.79 15.79 1.72
C GLY A 247 14.93 14.79 2.50
N VAL A 248 13.71 14.50 2.04
CA VAL A 248 12.80 13.59 2.74
C VAL A 248 13.15 12.13 2.40
N GLY A 249 13.22 11.29 3.43
CA GLY A 249 13.48 9.85 3.33
C GLY A 249 12.20 9.02 3.26
N HIS A 250 12.38 7.68 3.16
CA HIS A 250 11.27 6.73 3.01
C HIS A 250 10.32 6.70 4.22
N ASN A 251 10.87 6.78 5.42
CA ASN A 251 10.12 6.60 6.66
C ASN A 251 9.99 7.89 7.49
N ASP A 252 10.17 9.05 6.87
CA ASP A 252 10.06 10.33 7.57
C ASP A 252 8.63 10.60 8.02
N GLU A 253 8.47 11.24 9.18
CA GLU A 253 7.17 11.47 9.85
C GLU A 253 6.17 12.25 8.99
N ILE A 254 6.66 13.08 8.07
CA ILE A 254 5.82 13.86 7.17
C ILE A 254 4.82 12.97 6.38
N TRP A 255 5.17 11.72 6.11
CA TRP A 255 4.33 10.79 5.37
C TRP A 255 3.16 10.23 6.16
N PHE A 256 3.21 10.31 7.49
CA PHE A 256 2.25 9.63 8.38
C PHE A 256 1.28 10.59 9.08
N GLY A 257 1.02 11.75 8.48
CA GLY A 257 0.22 12.79 9.10
C GLY A 257 -0.53 13.69 8.12
N PRO A 258 -0.79 14.93 8.53
CA PRO A 258 -1.63 15.88 7.78
C PRO A 258 -1.16 16.15 6.35
N PHE A 259 0.16 16.20 6.11
CA PHE A 259 0.69 16.44 4.76
C PHE A 259 0.14 15.46 3.72
N LEU A 260 0.15 14.15 4.03
CA LEU A 260 -0.39 13.15 3.10
C LEU A 260 -1.91 13.29 2.97
N ALA A 261 -2.61 13.56 4.06
CA ALA A 261 -4.06 13.78 4.05
C ALA A 261 -4.45 14.99 3.19
N ASP A 262 -3.68 16.10 3.24
CA ASP A 262 -3.88 17.28 2.40
C ASP A 262 -3.70 16.95 0.91
N ARG A 263 -2.73 16.09 0.54
CA ARG A 263 -2.55 15.67 -0.86
C ARG A 263 -3.69 14.78 -1.35
N VAL A 264 -4.23 13.90 -0.48
CA VAL A 264 -5.42 13.12 -0.80
C VAL A 264 -6.63 14.03 -0.98
N ALA A 265 -6.80 15.05 -0.13
CA ALA A 265 -7.88 16.02 -0.25
C ALA A 265 -7.77 16.81 -1.56
N ALA A 266 -6.58 17.32 -1.91
CA ALA A 266 -6.35 18.02 -3.17
C ALA A 266 -6.67 17.14 -4.39
N LEU A 267 -6.29 15.86 -4.36
CA LEU A 267 -6.64 14.90 -5.41
C LEU A 267 -8.14 14.69 -5.50
N ALA A 268 -8.82 14.54 -4.35
CA ALA A 268 -10.27 14.37 -4.28
C ALA A 268 -11.03 15.60 -4.82
N ASP A 269 -10.56 16.81 -4.51
CA ASP A 269 -11.15 18.07 -4.97
C ASP A 269 -10.99 18.29 -6.48
N SER A 270 -10.13 17.53 -7.15
CA SER A 270 -9.91 17.55 -8.60
C SER A 270 -10.78 16.53 -9.35
N LEU A 271 -11.56 15.73 -8.63
CA LEU A 271 -12.52 14.81 -9.26
C LEU A 271 -13.73 15.57 -9.81
N PRO A 272 -14.31 15.10 -10.93
CA PRO A 272 -15.46 15.74 -11.57
C PRO A 272 -16.72 15.70 -10.70
#